data_f3ef36e5707cfdf05e3552446a77e4c4
#
_entry.id   f3ef36e5707cfdf05e3552446a77e4c4
#
_cell.length_a   1.000
_cell.length_b   1.000
_cell.length_c   1.000
_cell.angle_alpha   90.00
_cell.angle_beta   90.00
_cell.angle_gamma   90.00
#
_symmetry.space_group_name_H-M   'P 1'
#
loop_
_entity.id
_entity.type
_entity.pdbx_description
1 polymer ?
#
loop_
_entity_poly.entity_id
_entity_poly.type
_entity_poly.pdbx_seq_one_letter_code
_entity_poly.pdbx_strand_id
1 'polypeptide(L)'
;MYGVELDSVSGRIAQQLYQKNNIAVQGFEKTDLPDSFFDVAIGNVPFGTFKVLDKKYDRYNFLIHDYFFARALDKVRPGGVVAFITSKGTMDKENPAVRKYIAQRADLLGAIRLPNDTFKAAAGTEVTSDILFLQKRSGMTDLEPDWVHLDTDEKGLKMNAYFVSHPEMVLGQMQEVSGPYGMETACIPQKGQSLESLLTAAIGQIQGEMQNVDLDDLPAEEADTLPADPSVRNFSFAVVDGKLYFRENSRMNPVSVSATAEQRIRGLIGIRDCVRTLIEYQTEDYPETMIQAEQARLNALYDSFAEKYGRINSRANSSAFSTDNAYYLLSSLEVRDSEGNFLRKADMFSKRTIRQKISVTSVDTASEALALSLAEKAKVDMPYMVELTRKSEEEILSDLTGVIFLN
;
A
#
# COMPACT_ATOMS: atom_id res chain seq x y z
N MET A 1 -15.05 9.50 13.22
CA MET A 1 -14.01 8.47 13.34
C MET A 1 -13.95 7.69 12.04
N TYR A 2 -12.77 7.28 11.62
CA TYR A 2 -12.53 6.45 10.44
C TYR A 2 -11.96 5.12 10.91
N GLY A 3 -12.38 4.02 10.31
CA GLY A 3 -11.88 2.68 10.57
C GLY A 3 -11.54 1.96 9.29
N VAL A 4 -10.54 1.10 9.34
CA VAL A 4 -10.12 0.25 8.22
C VAL A 4 -10.03 -1.17 8.73
N GLU A 5 -10.73 -2.09 8.08
CA GLU A 5 -10.75 -3.51 8.43
C GLU A 5 -10.66 -4.35 7.15
N LEU A 6 -9.72 -5.28 7.12
CA LEU A 6 -9.52 -6.15 5.96
C LEU A 6 -10.55 -7.29 5.92
N ASP A 7 -10.84 -7.88 7.10
CA ASP A 7 -11.78 -9.00 7.19
C ASP A 7 -13.21 -8.52 6.93
N SER A 8 -13.86 -9.14 5.97
CA SER A 8 -15.19 -8.72 5.51
C SER A 8 -16.30 -8.95 6.54
N VAL A 9 -16.15 -9.92 7.43
CA VAL A 9 -17.15 -10.22 8.47
C VAL A 9 -16.99 -9.20 9.59
N SER A 10 -15.80 -9.06 10.13
CA SER A 10 -15.46 -8.08 11.17
C SER A 10 -15.77 -6.65 10.73
N GLY A 11 -15.42 -6.30 9.49
CA GLY A 11 -15.69 -4.98 8.93
C GLY A 11 -17.18 -4.66 8.82
N ARG A 12 -17.99 -5.61 8.35
CA ARG A 12 -19.46 -5.42 8.31
C ARG A 12 -20.09 -5.36 9.70
N ILE A 13 -19.59 -6.12 10.66
CA ILE A 13 -20.02 -6.01 12.06
C ILE A 13 -19.69 -4.61 12.59
N ALA A 14 -18.48 -4.13 12.36
CA ALA A 14 -18.06 -2.79 12.76
C ALA A 14 -18.94 -1.70 12.13
N GLN A 15 -19.28 -1.81 10.85
CA GLN A 15 -20.21 -0.89 10.17
C GLN A 15 -21.58 -0.84 10.82
N GLN A 16 -22.10 -1.99 11.28
CA GLN A 16 -23.38 -2.05 11.98
C GLN A 16 -23.33 -1.49 13.41
N LEU A 17 -22.25 -1.75 14.12
CA LEU A 17 -22.06 -1.25 15.49
C LEU A 17 -21.77 0.26 15.52
N TYR A 18 -21.06 0.76 14.54
CA TYR A 18 -20.57 2.14 14.48
C TYR A 18 -21.11 2.91 13.27
N GLN A 19 -22.44 2.89 13.09
CA GLN A 19 -23.13 3.46 11.92
C GLN A 19 -22.83 4.93 11.61
N LYS A 20 -22.38 5.72 12.60
CA LYS A 20 -22.01 7.13 12.45
C LYS A 20 -20.55 7.32 12.00
N ASN A 21 -19.80 6.24 11.84
CA ASN A 21 -18.38 6.27 11.53
C ASN A 21 -18.12 5.75 10.11
N ASN A 22 -17.05 6.21 9.51
CA ASN A 22 -16.63 5.77 8.17
C ASN A 22 -15.75 4.52 8.30
N ILE A 23 -16.32 3.34 8.10
CA ILE A 23 -15.60 2.06 8.15
C ILE A 23 -15.37 1.55 6.73
N ALA A 24 -14.11 1.52 6.28
CA ALA A 24 -13.69 0.94 5.01
C ALA A 24 -13.35 -0.54 5.20
N VAL A 25 -14.05 -1.43 4.46
CA VAL A 25 -13.79 -2.88 4.51
C VAL A 25 -12.88 -3.23 3.33
N GLN A 26 -11.58 -3.01 3.52
CA GLN A 26 -10.55 -3.25 2.52
C GLN A 26 -9.16 -3.17 3.16
N GLY A 27 -8.12 -3.58 2.41
CA GLY A 27 -6.73 -3.42 2.87
C GLY A 27 -6.37 -1.95 3.06
N PHE A 28 -5.52 -1.67 4.06
CA PHE A 28 -5.09 -0.30 4.36
C PHE A 28 -4.40 0.37 3.16
N GLU A 29 -3.67 -0.40 2.34
CA GLU A 29 -3.03 0.04 1.10
C GLU A 29 -4.01 0.55 0.04
N LYS A 30 -5.27 0.10 0.08
CA LYS A 30 -6.31 0.46 -0.89
C LYS A 30 -7.17 1.64 -0.45
N THR A 31 -6.96 2.13 0.78
CA THR A 31 -7.76 3.24 1.30
C THR A 31 -7.34 4.57 0.69
N ASP A 32 -8.33 5.40 0.35
CA ASP A 32 -8.13 6.79 -0.10
C ASP A 32 -8.28 7.76 1.08
N LEU A 33 -7.55 7.50 2.16
CA LEU A 33 -7.51 8.39 3.32
C LEU A 33 -6.57 9.57 3.03
N PRO A 34 -6.97 10.80 3.36
CA PRO A 34 -6.12 11.97 3.14
C PRO A 34 -4.86 11.94 3.99
N ASP A 35 -3.75 12.46 3.46
CA ASP A 35 -2.51 12.64 4.22
C ASP A 35 -2.59 13.86 5.14
N SER A 36 -1.86 13.84 6.23
CA SER A 36 -1.78 14.93 7.23
C SER A 36 -3.15 15.43 7.73
N PHE A 37 -4.09 14.52 7.88
CA PHE A 37 -5.49 14.85 8.22
C PHE A 37 -5.90 14.43 9.63
N PHE A 38 -5.44 13.28 10.10
CA PHE A 38 -5.92 12.71 11.36
C PHE A 38 -5.13 13.23 12.55
N ASP A 39 -5.83 13.50 13.66
CA ASP A 39 -5.19 13.85 14.93
C ASP A 39 -4.49 12.64 15.56
N VAL A 40 -5.14 11.48 15.47
CA VAL A 40 -4.67 10.23 16.09
C VAL A 40 -4.90 9.05 15.15
N ALA A 41 -3.90 8.19 15.06
CA ALA A 41 -4.02 6.84 14.50
C ALA A 41 -3.77 5.83 15.61
N ILE A 42 -4.74 4.94 15.86
CA ILE A 42 -4.66 3.92 16.90
C ILE A 42 -4.98 2.56 16.30
N GLY A 43 -4.27 1.51 16.72
CA GLY A 43 -4.56 0.17 16.26
C GLY A 43 -3.63 -0.90 16.81
N ASN A 44 -4.08 -2.15 16.67
CA ASN A 44 -3.25 -3.33 16.80
C ASN A 44 -2.86 -3.74 15.38
N VAL A 45 -1.61 -3.47 14.98
CA VAL A 45 -1.17 -3.75 13.60
C VAL A 45 -0.96 -5.25 13.37
N PRO A 46 -1.21 -5.75 12.16
CA PRO A 46 -1.00 -7.16 11.86
C PRO A 46 0.47 -7.54 11.99
N PHE A 47 0.76 -8.69 12.59
CA PHE A 47 2.11 -9.23 12.73
C PHE A 47 2.38 -10.24 11.61
N GLY A 48 3.55 -10.16 11.00
CA GLY A 48 3.90 -11.13 9.97
C GLY A 48 5.18 -10.79 9.22
N THR A 49 5.69 -11.78 8.49
CA THR A 49 6.90 -11.67 7.68
C THR A 49 6.59 -11.33 6.21
N PHE A 50 5.32 -11.16 5.86
CA PHE A 50 4.88 -10.76 4.52
C PHE A 50 4.88 -9.24 4.36
N LYS A 51 4.82 -8.80 3.12
CA LYS A 51 4.87 -7.41 2.69
C LYS A 51 3.58 -7.02 1.99
N VAL A 52 3.26 -5.74 2.06
CA VAL A 52 2.15 -5.14 1.32
C VAL A 52 2.73 -4.48 0.08
N LEU A 53 2.06 -4.65 -1.06
CA LEU A 53 2.42 -3.96 -2.30
C LEU A 53 1.81 -2.56 -2.29
N ASP A 54 2.65 -1.56 -2.06
CA ASP A 54 2.28 -0.15 -2.13
C ASP A 54 3.48 0.61 -2.71
N LYS A 55 3.34 1.13 -3.93
CA LYS A 55 4.41 1.79 -4.68
C LYS A 55 5.15 2.87 -3.90
N LYS A 56 4.47 3.57 -3.01
CA LYS A 56 5.05 4.62 -2.18
C LYS A 56 6.12 4.07 -1.24
N TYR A 57 5.91 2.85 -0.73
CA TYR A 57 6.74 2.24 0.32
C TYR A 57 7.55 1.04 -0.16
N ASP A 58 7.33 0.51 -1.38
CA ASP A 58 8.00 -0.69 -1.91
C ASP A 58 9.53 -0.59 -1.86
N ARG A 59 10.06 0.61 -2.09
CA ARG A 59 11.52 0.88 -2.03
C ARG A 59 12.15 0.63 -0.67
N TYR A 60 11.36 0.71 0.41
CA TYR A 60 11.85 0.50 1.78
C TYR A 60 11.79 -0.95 2.22
N ASN A 61 11.09 -1.79 1.45
CA ASN A 61 11.01 -3.23 1.70
C ASN A 61 10.43 -3.58 3.09
N PHE A 62 9.47 -2.80 3.58
CA PHE A 62 8.86 -2.96 4.88
C PHE A 62 8.10 -4.28 5.04
N LEU A 63 8.20 -4.88 6.23
CA LEU A 63 7.24 -5.89 6.66
C LEU A 63 5.89 -5.22 6.98
N ILE A 64 4.81 -6.00 7.03
CA ILE A 64 3.46 -5.46 7.18
C ILE A 64 3.33 -4.52 8.39
N HIS A 65 3.84 -4.87 9.55
CA HIS A 65 3.78 -4.01 10.74
C HIS A 65 4.58 -2.71 10.56
N ASP A 66 5.73 -2.74 9.90
CA ASP A 66 6.55 -1.56 9.61
C ASP A 66 5.85 -0.64 8.60
N TYR A 67 5.19 -1.24 7.60
CA TYR A 67 4.38 -0.51 6.62
C TYR A 67 3.24 0.27 7.28
N PHE A 68 2.57 -0.33 8.27
CA PHE A 68 1.48 0.36 8.98
C PHE A 68 1.96 1.62 9.70
N PHE A 69 3.14 1.61 10.33
CA PHE A 69 3.75 2.81 10.91
C PHE A 69 4.03 3.87 9.87
N ALA A 70 4.68 3.49 8.75
CA ALA A 70 5.02 4.44 7.71
C ALA A 70 3.78 5.10 7.11
N ARG A 71 2.74 4.31 6.80
CA ARG A 71 1.50 4.82 6.22
C ARG A 71 0.69 5.66 7.21
N ALA A 72 0.59 5.23 8.48
CA ALA A 72 -0.12 5.98 9.50
C ALA A 72 0.52 7.35 9.78
N LEU A 73 1.86 7.42 9.82
CA LEU A 73 2.58 8.67 9.96
C LEU A 73 2.29 9.64 8.81
N ASP A 74 2.09 9.14 7.59
CA ASP A 74 1.68 10.02 6.49
C ASP A 74 0.24 10.52 6.65
N LYS A 75 -0.66 9.71 7.22
CA LYS A 75 -2.07 10.06 7.41
C LYS A 75 -2.32 11.01 8.59
N VAL A 76 -1.50 10.92 9.62
CA VAL A 76 -1.60 11.78 10.81
C VAL A 76 -1.01 13.16 10.48
N ARG A 77 -1.66 14.24 10.96
CA ARG A 77 -1.15 15.61 10.81
C ARG A 77 0.12 15.87 11.64
N PRO A 78 0.91 16.88 11.33
CA PRO A 78 1.98 17.33 12.21
C PRO A 78 1.46 17.60 13.65
N GLY A 79 2.22 17.18 14.67
CA GLY A 79 1.83 17.25 16.07
C GLY A 79 0.79 16.20 16.51
N GLY A 80 0.20 15.44 15.58
CA GLY A 80 -0.70 14.34 15.89
C GLY A 80 0.05 13.07 16.32
N VAL A 81 -0.68 12.07 16.83
CA VAL A 81 -0.11 10.89 17.50
C VAL A 81 -0.47 9.59 16.79
N VAL A 82 0.50 8.71 16.66
CA VAL A 82 0.31 7.28 16.28
C VAL A 82 0.54 6.43 17.51
N ALA A 83 -0.46 5.65 17.92
CA ALA A 83 -0.41 4.74 19.05
C ALA A 83 -0.73 3.31 18.58
N PHE A 84 0.30 2.50 18.36
CA PHE A 84 0.15 1.16 17.80
C PHE A 84 0.70 0.08 18.72
N ILE A 85 -0.05 -1.04 18.80
CA ILE A 85 0.45 -2.31 19.32
C ILE A 85 1.13 -3.04 18.17
N THR A 86 2.37 -3.45 18.38
CA THR A 86 3.19 -4.18 17.40
C THR A 86 3.96 -5.32 18.04
N SER A 87 4.56 -6.20 17.25
CA SER A 87 5.47 -7.20 17.79
C SER A 87 6.76 -6.54 18.29
N LYS A 88 7.44 -7.18 19.27
CA LYS A 88 8.78 -6.74 19.72
C LYS A 88 9.77 -6.53 18.57
N GLY A 89 9.55 -7.21 17.43
CA GLY A 89 10.40 -7.13 16.27
C GLY A 89 10.54 -5.73 15.69
N THR A 90 9.57 -4.83 15.86
CA THR A 90 9.71 -3.44 15.42
C THR A 90 10.84 -2.72 16.15
N MET A 91 10.94 -2.93 17.47
CA MET A 91 11.95 -2.32 18.31
C MET A 91 13.28 -3.10 18.32
N ASP A 92 13.23 -4.43 18.32
CA ASP A 92 14.40 -5.29 18.58
C ASP A 92 15.08 -5.85 17.32
N LYS A 93 14.63 -5.52 16.10
CA LYS A 93 15.33 -5.92 14.87
C LYS A 93 16.78 -5.44 14.86
N GLU A 94 17.71 -6.31 14.45
CA GLU A 94 19.11 -5.93 14.23
C GLU A 94 19.23 -4.77 13.22
N ASN A 95 18.51 -4.87 12.11
CA ASN A 95 18.50 -3.80 11.11
C ASN A 95 17.70 -2.58 11.61
N PRO A 96 18.33 -1.41 11.81
CA PRO A 96 17.69 -0.22 12.34
C PRO A 96 16.89 0.58 11.28
N ALA A 97 16.85 0.15 10.02
CA ALA A 97 16.31 0.95 8.91
C ALA A 97 14.89 1.46 9.16
N VAL A 98 14.02 0.62 9.74
CA VAL A 98 12.63 1.00 10.06
C VAL A 98 12.59 2.05 11.17
N ARG A 99 13.35 1.83 12.25
CA ARG A 99 13.42 2.78 13.37
C ARG A 99 14.00 4.11 12.93
N LYS A 100 15.03 4.11 12.06
CA LYS A 100 15.55 5.34 11.42
C LYS A 100 14.49 6.06 10.61
N TYR A 101 13.73 5.31 9.78
CA TYR A 101 12.64 5.88 9.00
C TYR A 101 11.60 6.58 9.89
N ILE A 102 11.20 5.93 10.98
CA ILE A 102 10.24 6.48 11.94
C ILE A 102 10.86 7.69 12.66
N ALA A 103 12.09 7.57 13.17
CA ALA A 103 12.77 8.62 13.93
C ALA A 103 13.01 9.90 13.11
N GLN A 104 13.14 9.80 11.80
CA GLN A 104 13.23 10.97 10.92
C GLN A 104 11.89 11.75 10.81
N ARG A 105 10.76 11.12 11.12
CA ARG A 105 9.41 11.65 10.90
C ARG A 105 8.62 11.90 12.18
N ALA A 106 8.99 11.25 13.28
CA ALA A 106 8.26 11.32 14.54
C ALA A 106 9.20 11.23 15.74
N ASP A 107 8.75 11.81 16.84
CA ASP A 107 9.34 11.63 18.15
C ASP A 107 8.72 10.43 18.83
N LEU A 108 9.52 9.59 19.49
CA LEU A 108 9.04 8.56 20.38
C LEU A 108 8.65 9.20 21.72
N LEU A 109 7.35 9.33 21.99
CA LEU A 109 6.84 9.80 23.30
C LEU A 109 7.05 8.75 24.39
N GLY A 110 7.01 7.48 24.00
CA GLY A 110 7.25 6.34 24.87
C GLY A 110 6.91 5.02 24.20
N ALA A 111 7.42 3.92 24.77
CA ALA A 111 7.07 2.58 24.38
C ALA A 111 6.86 1.70 25.62
N ILE A 112 5.88 0.80 25.58
CA ILE A 112 5.56 -0.10 26.68
C ILE A 112 5.68 -1.53 26.16
N ARG A 113 6.52 -2.35 26.79
CA ARG A 113 6.66 -3.78 26.47
C ARG A 113 5.72 -4.61 27.33
N LEU A 114 4.85 -5.37 26.66
CA LEU A 114 3.83 -6.21 27.28
C LEU A 114 4.37 -7.64 27.50
N PRO A 115 3.92 -8.31 28.58
CA PRO A 115 4.18 -9.72 28.77
C PRO A 115 3.64 -10.58 27.62
N ASN A 116 4.29 -11.70 27.34
CA ASN A 116 3.98 -12.56 26.21
C ASN A 116 2.60 -13.25 26.30
N ASP A 117 2.02 -13.35 27.50
CA ASP A 117 0.69 -13.94 27.74
C ASP A 117 -0.47 -12.92 27.66
N THR A 118 -0.17 -11.64 27.42
CA THR A 118 -1.18 -10.54 27.39
C THR A 118 -2.37 -10.87 26.49
N PHE A 119 -2.15 -11.50 25.36
CA PHE A 119 -3.21 -11.83 24.40
C PHE A 119 -3.65 -13.30 24.44
N LYS A 120 -3.10 -14.12 25.37
CA LYS A 120 -3.39 -15.54 25.47
C LYS A 120 -4.87 -15.83 25.71
N ALA A 121 -5.50 -15.11 26.63
CA ALA A 121 -6.90 -15.33 26.98
C ALA A 121 -7.85 -14.86 25.86
N ALA A 122 -7.53 -13.79 25.14
CA ALA A 122 -8.39 -13.17 24.14
C ALA A 122 -8.17 -13.74 22.72
N ALA A 123 -6.94 -14.10 22.37
CA ALA A 123 -6.57 -14.51 21.01
C ALA A 123 -5.85 -15.86 20.95
N GLY A 124 -5.61 -16.55 22.08
CA GLY A 124 -4.90 -17.82 22.12
C GLY A 124 -3.42 -17.72 21.74
N THR A 125 -2.84 -16.51 21.69
CA THR A 125 -1.49 -16.25 21.20
C THR A 125 -0.58 -15.80 22.32
N GLU A 126 0.61 -16.41 22.42
CA GLU A 126 1.69 -15.96 23.29
C GLU A 126 2.75 -15.24 22.48
N VAL A 127 2.82 -13.90 22.61
CA VAL A 127 3.76 -13.07 21.87
C VAL A 127 4.14 -11.83 22.70
N THR A 128 5.43 -11.56 22.82
CA THR A 128 5.91 -10.30 23.38
C THR A 128 5.60 -9.18 22.39
N SER A 129 4.85 -8.19 22.84
CA SER A 129 4.38 -7.05 22.03
C SER A 129 4.77 -5.74 22.67
N ASP A 130 4.91 -4.72 21.86
CA ASP A 130 5.21 -3.35 22.28
C ASP A 130 4.06 -2.42 21.90
N ILE A 131 3.72 -1.47 22.77
CA ILE A 131 2.87 -0.34 22.43
C ILE A 131 3.80 0.84 22.19
N LEU A 132 3.76 1.44 21.01
CA LEU A 132 4.56 2.61 20.65
C LEU A 132 3.68 3.83 20.54
N PHE A 133 4.11 4.93 21.17
CA PHE A 133 3.48 6.24 21.08
C PHE A 133 4.43 7.18 20.34
N LEU A 134 4.03 7.60 19.15
CA LEU A 134 4.83 8.42 18.25
C LEU A 134 4.11 9.74 17.96
N GLN A 135 4.79 10.86 18.10
CA GLN A 135 4.25 12.17 17.69
C GLN A 135 4.88 12.60 16.37
N LYS A 136 4.05 12.84 15.35
CA LYS A 136 4.54 13.27 14.04
C LYS A 136 5.14 14.66 14.10
N ARG A 137 6.35 14.82 13.55
CA ARG A 137 7.00 16.11 13.38
C ARG A 137 6.41 16.91 12.22
N SER A 138 6.62 18.21 12.22
CA SER A 138 6.26 19.13 11.14
C SER A 138 7.14 18.94 9.88
N GLY A 139 8.34 18.40 10.03
CA GLY A 139 9.28 18.15 8.95
C GLY A 139 10.16 16.94 9.22
N MET A 140 10.86 16.47 8.19
CA MET A 140 11.85 15.41 8.32
C MET A 140 13.13 15.97 8.95
N THR A 141 13.67 15.22 9.92
CA THR A 141 14.94 15.57 10.59
C THR A 141 15.90 14.39 10.47
N ASP A 142 17.17 14.66 10.22
CA ASP A 142 18.20 13.63 10.21
C ASP A 142 18.75 13.42 11.64
N LEU A 143 17.84 12.99 12.53
CA LEU A 143 18.15 12.64 13.91
C LEU A 143 18.16 11.12 14.06
N GLU A 144 19.14 10.64 14.81
CA GLU A 144 19.29 9.23 15.13
C GLU A 144 19.34 9.06 16.67
N PRO A 145 18.19 9.16 17.36
CA PRO A 145 18.10 9.00 18.82
C PRO A 145 18.43 7.55 19.23
N ASP A 146 18.81 7.34 20.50
CA ASP A 146 19.28 6.08 21.03
C ASP A 146 18.31 4.89 20.78
N TRP A 147 17.00 5.14 20.81
CA TRP A 147 15.99 4.11 20.57
C TRP A 147 16.00 3.55 19.14
N VAL A 148 16.75 4.15 18.22
CA VAL A 148 16.99 3.56 16.89
C VAL A 148 17.88 2.35 16.99
N HIS A 149 18.72 2.26 18.00
CA HIS A 149 19.73 1.21 18.22
C HIS A 149 19.30 0.17 19.24
N LEU A 150 20.04 -0.93 19.26
CA LEU A 150 19.94 -1.94 20.28
C LEU A 150 21.06 -1.72 21.30
N ASP A 151 20.80 -2.15 22.53
CA ASP A 151 21.75 -2.15 23.63
C ASP A 151 21.60 -3.47 24.42
N THR A 152 22.43 -3.67 25.42
CA THR A 152 22.45 -4.87 26.24
C THR A 152 22.18 -4.49 27.69
N ASP A 153 21.23 -5.17 28.33
CA ASP A 153 20.92 -4.96 29.74
C ASP A 153 21.99 -5.52 30.67
N GLU A 154 21.88 -5.28 31.97
CA GLU A 154 22.79 -5.76 32.99
C GLU A 154 22.92 -7.33 33.05
N LYS A 155 21.94 -8.03 32.48
CA LYS A 155 21.90 -9.50 32.40
C LYS A 155 22.50 -10.06 31.11
N GLY A 156 22.95 -9.19 30.20
CA GLY A 156 23.48 -9.58 28.91
C GLY A 156 22.41 -9.81 27.82
N LEU A 157 21.16 -9.44 28.06
CA LEU A 157 20.09 -9.57 27.09
C LEU A 157 20.08 -8.38 26.14
N LYS A 158 20.11 -8.65 24.83
CA LYS A 158 20.06 -7.64 23.78
C LYS A 158 18.63 -7.24 23.48
N MET A 159 18.32 -5.96 23.56
CA MET A 159 17.02 -5.38 23.23
C MET A 159 17.17 -3.93 22.80
N ASN A 160 16.07 -3.26 22.51
CA ASN A 160 16.10 -1.85 22.16
C ASN A 160 16.65 -0.97 23.28
N ALA A 161 17.53 -0.02 22.95
CA ALA A 161 18.17 0.87 23.92
C ALA A 161 17.17 1.64 24.77
N TYR A 162 15.98 1.94 24.24
CA TYR A 162 14.89 2.56 25.01
C TYR A 162 14.50 1.70 26.23
N PHE A 163 14.31 0.39 26.05
CA PHE A 163 13.91 -0.48 27.15
C PHE A 163 15.06 -0.80 28.13
N VAL A 164 16.31 -0.69 27.67
CA VAL A 164 17.47 -0.75 28.56
C VAL A 164 17.54 0.48 29.48
N SER A 165 17.26 1.66 28.94
CA SER A 165 17.25 2.93 29.66
C SER A 165 15.98 3.15 30.52
N HIS A 166 14.87 2.49 30.16
CA HIS A 166 13.55 2.63 30.81
C HIS A 166 13.00 1.24 31.18
N PRO A 167 13.63 0.56 32.15
CA PRO A 167 13.21 -0.79 32.57
C PRO A 167 11.81 -0.82 33.17
N GLU A 168 11.30 0.30 33.71
CA GLU A 168 9.93 0.46 34.19
C GLU A 168 8.86 0.36 33.09
N MET A 169 9.26 0.53 31.85
CA MET A 169 8.39 0.36 30.68
C MET A 169 8.29 -1.09 30.19
N VAL A 170 9.02 -2.01 30.80
CA VAL A 170 8.93 -3.45 30.55
C VAL A 170 8.04 -4.09 31.61
N LEU A 171 6.80 -4.44 31.25
CA LEU A 171 5.78 -4.92 32.21
C LEU A 171 5.91 -6.40 32.56
N GLY A 172 7.13 -6.92 32.53
CA GLY A 172 7.46 -8.30 32.83
C GLY A 172 8.96 -8.46 33.07
N GLN A 173 9.44 -9.67 32.92
CA GLN A 173 10.87 -10.01 32.99
C GLN A 173 11.36 -10.50 31.63
N MET A 174 12.36 -9.85 31.09
CA MET A 174 13.01 -10.33 29.87
C MET A 174 13.84 -11.57 30.18
N GLN A 175 13.62 -12.62 29.41
CA GLN A 175 14.30 -13.91 29.54
C GLN A 175 14.52 -14.56 28.17
N GLU A 176 15.52 -15.39 28.05
CA GLU A 176 15.64 -16.32 26.93
C GLU A 176 14.72 -17.53 27.15
N VAL A 177 13.92 -17.81 26.12
CA VAL A 177 13.02 -18.97 26.11
C VAL A 177 13.24 -19.79 24.85
N SER A 178 12.90 -21.08 24.93
CA SER A 178 12.93 -21.96 23.76
C SER A 178 11.69 -21.69 22.90
N GLY A 179 11.90 -21.12 21.74
CA GLY A 179 10.85 -20.89 20.75
C GLY A 179 10.83 -21.95 19.64
N PRO A 180 9.86 -21.89 18.73
CA PRO A 180 9.73 -22.86 17.62
C PRO A 180 10.93 -22.90 16.66
N TYR A 181 11.73 -21.85 16.62
CA TYR A 181 12.86 -21.67 15.70
C TYR A 181 14.22 -21.54 16.43
N GLY A 182 14.29 -21.82 17.73
CA GLY A 182 15.48 -21.71 18.55
C GLY A 182 15.28 -20.86 19.80
N MET A 183 16.37 -20.44 20.41
CA MET A 183 16.31 -19.53 21.56
C MET A 183 15.88 -18.13 21.13
N GLU A 184 14.91 -17.59 21.82
CA GLU A 184 14.42 -16.23 21.60
C GLU A 184 14.18 -15.50 22.91
N THR A 185 14.23 -14.19 22.91
CA THR A 185 13.89 -13.37 24.08
C THR A 185 12.38 -13.19 24.21
N ALA A 186 11.84 -13.34 25.41
CA ALA A 186 10.44 -13.07 25.71
C ALA A 186 10.29 -12.26 27.00
N CYS A 187 9.24 -11.46 27.07
CA CYS A 187 8.83 -10.77 28.28
C CYS A 187 7.85 -11.68 29.04
N ILE A 188 8.30 -12.23 30.16
CA ILE A 188 7.51 -13.17 30.98
C ILE A 188 6.75 -12.38 32.05
N PRO A 189 5.45 -12.68 32.30
CA PRO A 189 4.67 -11.95 33.29
C PRO A 189 5.24 -12.06 34.70
N GLN A 190 5.15 -11.01 35.49
CA GLN A 190 5.57 -10.99 36.88
C GLN A 190 4.48 -11.60 37.75
N LYS A 191 4.87 -12.60 38.57
CA LYS A 191 3.93 -13.25 39.49
C LYS A 191 3.46 -12.27 40.57
N GLY A 192 2.15 -12.22 40.78
CA GLY A 192 1.54 -11.41 41.86
C GLY A 192 1.31 -9.95 41.54
N GLN A 193 1.60 -9.48 40.30
CA GLN A 193 1.29 -8.12 39.84
C GLN A 193 0.19 -8.18 38.79
N SER A 194 -0.73 -7.22 38.84
CA SER A 194 -1.77 -7.07 37.82
C SER A 194 -1.22 -6.29 36.62
N LEU A 195 -1.43 -6.82 35.42
CA LEU A 195 -1.08 -6.12 34.17
C LEU A 195 -1.70 -4.74 34.11
N GLU A 196 -2.95 -4.58 34.59
CA GLU A 196 -3.66 -3.30 34.62
C GLU A 196 -2.91 -2.26 35.47
N SER A 197 -2.44 -2.66 36.66
CA SER A 197 -1.70 -1.78 37.54
C SER A 197 -0.36 -1.37 36.94
N LEU A 198 0.37 -2.32 36.36
CA LEU A 198 1.65 -2.05 35.67
C LEU A 198 1.46 -1.13 34.47
N LEU A 199 0.43 -1.39 33.66
CA LEU A 199 0.11 -0.58 32.48
C LEU A 199 -0.27 0.84 32.88
N THR A 200 -1.08 0.99 33.92
CA THR A 200 -1.46 2.32 34.46
C THR A 200 -0.25 3.11 34.92
N ALA A 201 0.69 2.46 35.62
CA ALA A 201 1.92 3.09 36.05
C ALA A 201 2.81 3.51 34.86
N ALA A 202 2.97 2.65 33.86
CA ALA A 202 3.76 2.92 32.66
C ALA A 202 3.14 4.06 31.83
N ILE A 203 1.82 4.08 31.64
CA ILE A 203 1.12 5.16 30.94
C ILE A 203 1.35 6.50 31.64
N GLY A 204 1.37 6.52 32.98
CA GLY A 204 1.65 7.72 33.76
C GLY A 204 3.05 8.32 33.55
N GLN A 205 4.00 7.55 32.97
CA GLN A 205 5.34 8.04 32.65
C GLN A 205 5.41 8.66 31.24
N ILE A 206 4.43 8.37 30.38
CA ILE A 206 4.41 8.89 29.01
C ILE A 206 3.90 10.33 29.06
N GLN A 207 4.75 11.26 28.61
CA GLN A 207 4.40 12.66 28.51
C GLN A 207 4.28 13.04 27.04
N GLY A 208 3.17 13.64 26.68
CA GLY A 208 2.94 14.14 25.33
C GLY A 208 1.76 15.10 25.33
N GLU A 209 1.91 16.20 24.62
CA GLU A 209 0.82 17.15 24.37
C GLU A 209 0.50 17.13 22.87
N MET A 210 -0.79 17.09 22.55
CA MET A 210 -1.21 17.27 21.16
C MET A 210 -0.93 18.72 20.76
N GLN A 211 0.08 18.88 19.92
CA GLN A 211 0.44 20.21 19.43
C GLN A 211 -0.55 20.64 18.35
N ASN A 212 -1.14 21.83 18.53
CA ASN A 212 -1.77 22.54 17.44
C ASN A 212 -0.67 23.24 16.65
N VAL A 213 -0.23 22.62 15.57
CA VAL A 213 0.66 23.28 14.61
C VAL A 213 -0.25 24.10 13.70
N ASP A 214 -0.14 25.42 13.73
CA ASP A 214 -0.79 26.27 12.74
C ASP A 214 -0.22 25.91 11.37
N LEU A 215 -1.12 25.69 10.41
CA LEU A 215 -0.73 25.32 9.04
C LEU A 215 0.10 26.42 8.35
N ASP A 216 0.02 27.65 8.89
CA ASP A 216 0.81 28.81 8.43
C ASP A 216 2.29 28.76 8.88
N ASP A 217 2.63 27.94 9.88
CA ASP A 217 4.00 27.73 10.40
C ASP A 217 4.74 26.59 9.72
N LEU A 218 4.13 25.91 8.72
CA LEU A 218 4.79 24.86 7.98
C LEU A 218 5.93 25.44 7.10
N PRO A 219 7.10 24.77 7.03
CA PRO A 219 8.19 25.26 6.21
C PRO A 219 7.75 25.48 4.76
N ALA A 220 8.29 26.53 4.14
CA ALA A 220 7.95 27.01 2.80
C ALA A 220 8.05 25.95 1.67
N GLU A 221 8.56 24.76 1.93
CA GLU A 221 8.56 23.62 0.99
C GLU A 221 7.14 23.12 0.64
N GLU A 222 6.12 23.40 1.47
CA GLU A 222 4.72 23.10 1.15
C GLU A 222 4.00 24.22 0.38
N ALA A 223 4.57 25.41 0.32
CA ALA A 223 3.96 26.57 -0.36
C ALA A 223 3.82 26.40 -1.89
N ASP A 224 4.59 25.51 -2.49
CA ASP A 224 4.55 25.23 -3.94
C ASP A 224 3.68 24.00 -4.30
N THR A 225 3.05 23.34 -3.32
CA THR A 225 2.19 22.19 -3.60
C THR A 225 0.81 22.66 -4.08
N LEU A 226 0.27 21.98 -5.09
CA LEU A 226 -1.08 22.25 -5.60
C LEU A 226 -2.05 21.16 -5.09
N PRO A 227 -3.36 21.45 -4.96
CA PRO A 227 -4.36 20.42 -4.80
C PRO A 227 -4.27 19.40 -5.95
N ALA A 228 -4.53 18.12 -5.66
CA ALA A 228 -4.47 17.10 -6.69
C ALA A 228 -5.53 17.33 -7.77
N ASP A 229 -5.10 17.36 -9.02
CA ASP A 229 -5.99 17.32 -10.17
C ASP A 229 -6.63 15.91 -10.27
N PRO A 230 -7.96 15.76 -10.21
CA PRO A 230 -8.63 14.47 -10.32
C PRO A 230 -8.30 13.70 -11.60
N SER A 231 -7.99 14.41 -12.70
CA SER A 231 -7.64 13.79 -13.99
C SER A 231 -6.25 13.15 -14.01
N VAL A 232 -5.35 13.58 -13.14
CA VAL A 232 -4.01 13.00 -12.98
C VAL A 232 -4.11 11.79 -12.06
N ARG A 233 -3.66 10.62 -12.49
CA ARG A 233 -3.66 9.42 -11.64
C ARG A 233 -2.69 9.58 -10.47
N ASN A 234 -3.03 8.98 -9.34
CA ASN A 234 -2.15 8.96 -8.17
C ASN A 234 -0.80 8.29 -8.52
N PHE A 235 0.29 8.80 -7.96
CA PHE A 235 1.68 8.41 -8.26
C PHE A 235 2.04 8.55 -9.75
N SER A 236 1.66 9.67 -10.34
CA SER A 236 2.01 10.02 -11.71
C SER A 236 2.63 11.39 -11.80
N PHE A 237 3.58 11.54 -12.72
CA PHE A 237 4.07 12.85 -13.14
C PHE A 237 3.01 13.58 -13.96
N ALA A 238 2.93 14.89 -13.79
CA ALA A 238 2.10 15.77 -14.61
C ALA A 238 2.80 17.10 -14.85
N VAL A 239 2.38 17.78 -15.90
CA VAL A 239 2.84 19.15 -16.20
C VAL A 239 1.67 20.09 -15.99
N VAL A 240 1.79 21.01 -15.04
CA VAL A 240 0.79 22.03 -14.72
C VAL A 240 1.45 23.40 -14.88
N ASP A 241 0.89 24.28 -15.67
CA ASP A 241 1.41 25.64 -15.98
C ASP A 241 2.90 25.64 -16.36
N GLY A 242 3.31 24.61 -17.14
CA GLY A 242 4.67 24.47 -17.61
C GLY A 242 5.66 23.92 -16.57
N LYS A 243 5.29 23.72 -15.32
CA LYS A 243 6.10 23.11 -14.27
C LYS A 243 5.80 21.62 -14.12
N LEU A 244 6.79 20.86 -13.72
CA LEU A 244 6.68 19.43 -13.48
C LEU A 244 6.25 19.17 -12.04
N TYR A 245 5.20 18.36 -11.88
CA TYR A 245 4.67 17.91 -10.60
C TYR A 245 4.58 16.39 -10.56
N PHE A 246 4.56 15.86 -9.34
CA PHE A 246 4.26 14.46 -9.07
C PHE A 246 3.04 14.39 -8.16
N ARG A 247 1.98 13.73 -8.61
CA ARG A 247 0.79 13.53 -7.78
C ARG A 247 1.05 12.45 -6.74
N GLU A 248 0.88 12.84 -5.50
CA GLU A 248 0.93 11.94 -4.35
C GLU A 248 -0.32 12.16 -3.49
N ASN A 249 -1.26 11.23 -3.60
CA ASN A 249 -2.57 11.31 -2.93
C ASN A 249 -3.35 12.59 -3.31
N SER A 250 -3.62 13.44 -2.33
CA SER A 250 -4.44 14.66 -2.52
C SER A 250 -3.62 15.88 -2.95
N ARG A 251 -2.33 15.74 -3.22
CA ARG A 251 -1.42 16.85 -3.54
C ARG A 251 -0.61 16.61 -4.80
N MET A 252 -0.27 17.71 -5.47
CA MET A 252 0.71 17.76 -6.56
C MET A 252 1.98 18.39 -6.00
N ASN A 253 3.03 17.59 -5.85
CA ASN A 253 4.32 18.04 -5.33
C ASN A 253 5.20 18.52 -6.48
N PRO A 254 5.83 19.70 -6.42
CA PRO A 254 6.75 20.14 -7.44
C PRO A 254 7.97 19.22 -7.52
N VAL A 255 8.41 18.91 -8.72
CA VAL A 255 9.53 18.00 -8.95
C VAL A 255 10.77 18.80 -9.33
N SER A 256 11.79 18.74 -8.48
CA SER A 256 13.09 19.36 -8.74
C SER A 256 14.08 18.28 -9.19
N VAL A 257 14.39 18.28 -10.48
CA VAL A 257 15.36 17.37 -11.12
C VAL A 257 16.23 18.13 -12.10
N SER A 258 17.30 17.50 -12.59
CA SER A 258 18.12 18.13 -13.63
C SER A 258 17.30 18.39 -14.90
N ALA A 259 17.65 19.43 -15.67
CA ALA A 259 16.96 19.78 -16.91
C ALA A 259 16.87 18.60 -17.89
N THR A 260 17.90 17.75 -17.95
CA THR A 260 17.88 16.55 -18.80
C THR A 260 16.89 15.48 -18.27
N ALA A 261 16.82 15.28 -16.95
CA ALA A 261 15.86 14.36 -16.35
C ALA A 261 14.42 14.86 -16.54
N GLU A 262 14.18 16.15 -16.38
CA GLU A 262 12.89 16.78 -16.62
C GLU A 262 12.42 16.56 -18.07
N GLN A 263 13.30 16.80 -19.04
CA GLN A 263 12.96 16.58 -20.45
C GLN A 263 12.63 15.11 -20.76
N ARG A 264 13.34 14.16 -20.14
CA ARG A 264 13.03 12.73 -20.24
C ARG A 264 11.65 12.43 -19.67
N ILE A 265 11.33 12.93 -18.48
CA ILE A 265 10.03 12.75 -17.84
C ILE A 265 8.91 13.32 -18.72
N ARG A 266 9.07 14.53 -19.25
CA ARG A 266 8.09 15.17 -20.16
C ARG A 266 7.85 14.34 -21.42
N GLY A 267 8.90 13.79 -22.02
CA GLY A 267 8.78 12.91 -23.18
C GLY A 267 8.03 11.62 -22.84
N LEU A 268 8.31 11.03 -21.70
CA LEU A 268 7.61 9.81 -21.23
C LEU A 268 6.16 10.08 -20.83
N ILE A 269 5.82 11.26 -20.29
CA ILE A 269 4.44 11.69 -20.07
C ILE A 269 3.69 11.70 -21.41
N GLY A 270 4.25 12.29 -22.47
CA GLY A 270 3.62 12.32 -23.79
C GLY A 270 3.36 10.93 -24.37
N ILE A 271 4.32 10.00 -24.25
CA ILE A 271 4.15 8.61 -24.67
C ILE A 271 3.07 7.93 -23.81
N ARG A 272 3.10 8.09 -22.49
CA ARG A 272 2.12 7.55 -21.57
C ARG A 272 0.69 7.95 -21.91
N ASP A 273 0.48 9.23 -22.13
CA ASP A 273 -0.85 9.76 -22.38
C ASP A 273 -1.38 9.28 -23.73
N CYS A 274 -0.54 9.19 -24.77
CA CYS A 274 -0.87 8.58 -26.04
C CYS A 274 -1.24 7.08 -25.89
N VAL A 275 -0.47 6.31 -25.11
CA VAL A 275 -0.78 4.90 -24.84
C VAL A 275 -2.12 4.75 -24.10
N ARG A 276 -2.42 5.62 -23.15
CA ARG A 276 -3.71 5.62 -22.43
C ARG A 276 -4.88 5.88 -23.37
N THR A 277 -4.75 6.89 -24.24
CA THR A 277 -5.75 7.18 -25.28
C THR A 277 -5.93 5.99 -26.22
N LEU A 278 -4.83 5.36 -26.62
CA LEU A 278 -4.89 4.18 -27.50
C LEU A 278 -5.57 2.98 -26.82
N ILE A 279 -5.34 2.77 -25.54
CA ILE A 279 -6.03 1.74 -24.74
C ILE A 279 -7.53 2.03 -24.68
N GLU A 280 -7.90 3.28 -24.38
CA GLU A 280 -9.29 3.74 -24.34
C GLU A 280 -9.99 3.50 -25.69
N TYR A 281 -9.39 3.94 -26.80
CA TYR A 281 -9.96 3.74 -28.15
C TYR A 281 -10.16 2.27 -28.48
N GLN A 282 -9.25 1.37 -28.06
CA GLN A 282 -9.39 -0.06 -28.30
C GLN A 282 -10.42 -0.73 -27.37
N THR A 283 -10.58 -0.21 -26.15
CA THR A 283 -11.50 -0.75 -25.15
C THR A 283 -12.94 -0.33 -25.42
N GLU A 284 -13.14 0.92 -25.86
CA GLU A 284 -14.47 1.50 -26.15
C GLU A 284 -14.88 1.36 -27.61
N ASP A 285 -14.13 0.57 -28.37
CA ASP A 285 -14.41 0.20 -29.78
C ASP A 285 -14.55 1.40 -30.72
N TYR A 286 -13.64 2.36 -30.59
CA TYR A 286 -13.53 3.47 -31.55
C TYR A 286 -13.20 2.96 -32.98
N PRO A 287 -13.54 3.74 -34.03
CA PRO A 287 -13.23 3.37 -35.40
C PRO A 287 -11.74 3.04 -35.62
N GLU A 288 -11.46 2.03 -36.42
CA GLU A 288 -10.10 1.57 -36.71
C GLU A 288 -9.19 2.69 -37.23
N THR A 289 -9.75 3.66 -37.97
CA THR A 289 -9.01 4.82 -38.46
C THR A 289 -8.47 5.71 -37.33
N MET A 290 -9.20 5.83 -36.22
CA MET A 290 -8.75 6.57 -35.04
C MET A 290 -7.66 5.81 -34.29
N ILE A 291 -7.81 4.50 -34.18
CA ILE A 291 -6.79 3.63 -33.58
C ILE A 291 -5.48 3.73 -34.37
N GLN A 292 -5.54 3.65 -35.69
CA GLN A 292 -4.37 3.77 -36.58
C GLN A 292 -3.72 5.15 -36.50
N ALA A 293 -4.51 6.22 -36.43
CA ALA A 293 -3.99 7.56 -36.24
C ALA A 293 -3.23 7.72 -34.93
N GLU A 294 -3.79 7.18 -33.80
CA GLU A 294 -3.12 7.24 -32.52
C GLU A 294 -1.89 6.30 -32.44
N GLN A 295 -1.89 5.18 -33.17
CA GLN A 295 -0.69 4.34 -33.35
C GLN A 295 0.42 5.08 -34.10
N ALA A 296 0.06 5.83 -35.17
CA ALA A 296 1.03 6.65 -35.89
C ALA A 296 1.62 7.76 -34.98
N ARG A 297 0.78 8.40 -34.15
CA ARG A 297 1.22 9.36 -33.14
C ARG A 297 2.14 8.73 -32.09
N LEU A 298 1.80 7.55 -31.59
CA LEU A 298 2.64 6.80 -30.64
C LEU A 298 4.01 6.47 -31.25
N ASN A 299 4.05 6.05 -32.53
CA ASN A 299 5.31 5.80 -33.23
C ASN A 299 6.16 7.07 -33.33
N ALA A 300 5.58 8.18 -33.72
CA ALA A 300 6.30 9.47 -33.84
C ALA A 300 6.87 9.95 -32.50
N LEU A 301 6.08 9.86 -31.42
CA LEU A 301 6.52 10.24 -30.08
C LEU A 301 7.66 9.32 -29.58
N TYR A 302 7.49 8.00 -29.75
CA TYR A 302 8.50 7.05 -29.33
C TYR A 302 9.79 7.21 -30.11
N ASP A 303 9.75 7.31 -31.43
CA ASP A 303 10.95 7.41 -32.27
C ASP A 303 11.72 8.70 -31.97
N SER A 304 11.04 9.84 -31.85
CA SER A 304 11.65 11.10 -31.46
C SER A 304 12.27 11.04 -30.05
N PHE A 305 11.58 10.39 -29.11
CA PHE A 305 12.10 10.18 -27.76
C PHE A 305 13.33 9.25 -27.77
N ALA A 306 13.26 8.12 -28.47
CA ALA A 306 14.32 7.13 -28.51
C ALA A 306 15.59 7.68 -29.23
N GLU A 307 15.43 8.49 -30.27
CA GLU A 307 16.53 9.17 -30.93
C GLU A 307 17.29 10.13 -29.97
N LYS A 308 16.56 10.88 -29.17
CA LYS A 308 17.13 11.92 -28.30
C LYS A 308 17.64 11.39 -26.96
N TYR A 309 16.93 10.44 -26.37
CA TYR A 309 17.13 10.00 -24.98
C TYR A 309 17.45 8.51 -24.84
N GLY A 310 17.45 7.77 -25.93
CA GLY A 310 17.62 6.31 -25.92
C GLY A 310 16.33 5.57 -25.55
N ARG A 311 16.44 4.26 -25.44
CA ARG A 311 15.28 3.36 -25.16
C ARG A 311 14.62 3.66 -23.81
N ILE A 312 13.31 3.44 -23.71
CA ILE A 312 12.54 3.62 -22.46
C ILE A 312 13.16 2.82 -21.32
N ASN A 313 13.57 1.57 -21.61
CA ASN A 313 14.19 0.70 -20.63
C ASN A 313 15.67 0.99 -20.35
N SER A 314 16.26 2.03 -20.94
CA SER A 314 17.62 2.44 -20.57
C SER A 314 17.70 2.85 -19.09
N ARG A 315 18.87 2.63 -18.45
CA ARG A 315 19.06 2.94 -17.03
C ARG A 315 18.69 4.39 -16.68
N ALA A 316 19.02 5.36 -17.55
CA ALA A 316 18.74 6.76 -17.30
C ALA A 316 17.23 7.10 -17.37
N ASN A 317 16.50 6.52 -18.34
CA ASN A 317 15.06 6.72 -18.47
C ASN A 317 14.29 5.98 -17.38
N SER A 318 14.70 4.75 -17.07
CA SER A 318 14.17 3.97 -15.96
C SER A 318 14.34 4.70 -14.62
N SER A 319 15.52 5.20 -14.33
CA SER A 319 15.79 5.97 -13.10
C SER A 319 14.95 7.25 -13.01
N ALA A 320 14.69 7.93 -14.13
CA ALA A 320 13.91 9.17 -14.15
C ALA A 320 12.41 8.95 -13.97
N PHE A 321 11.86 7.79 -14.39
CA PHE A 321 10.41 7.57 -14.48
C PHE A 321 9.87 6.37 -13.69
N SER A 322 10.73 5.61 -13.01
CA SER A 322 10.34 4.38 -12.29
C SER A 322 9.31 4.59 -11.18
N THR A 323 9.20 5.82 -10.66
CA THR A 323 8.21 6.19 -9.63
C THR A 323 6.81 6.42 -10.21
N ASP A 324 6.67 6.67 -11.54
CA ASP A 324 5.37 6.82 -12.18
C ASP A 324 4.60 5.49 -12.23
N ASN A 325 3.30 5.54 -11.96
CA ASN A 325 2.45 4.35 -11.95
C ASN A 325 2.36 3.65 -13.32
N ALA A 326 2.66 4.38 -14.40
CA ALA A 326 2.66 3.85 -15.76
C ALA A 326 4.03 3.34 -16.22
N TYR A 327 5.05 3.36 -15.37
CA TYR A 327 6.40 2.94 -15.77
C TYR A 327 6.42 1.55 -16.41
N TYR A 328 5.78 0.57 -15.79
CA TYR A 328 5.73 -0.81 -16.33
C TYR A 328 4.93 -0.91 -17.62
N LEU A 329 3.87 -0.11 -17.77
CA LEU A 329 3.13 0.00 -19.03
C LEU A 329 4.04 0.51 -20.15
N LEU A 330 4.80 1.57 -19.90
CA LEU A 330 5.76 2.10 -20.89
C LEU A 330 6.93 1.15 -21.13
N SER A 331 7.43 0.49 -20.09
CA SER A 331 8.48 -0.53 -20.21
C SER A 331 8.07 -1.68 -21.14
N SER A 332 6.80 -2.07 -21.13
CA SER A 332 6.25 -3.14 -21.97
C SER A 332 6.12 -2.77 -23.47
N LEU A 333 6.30 -1.51 -23.83
CA LEU A 333 6.34 -1.06 -25.23
C LEU A 333 7.59 -1.55 -25.98
N GLU A 334 8.60 -1.99 -25.25
CA GLU A 334 9.84 -2.54 -25.80
C GLU A 334 9.92 -4.05 -25.51
N VAL A 335 9.83 -4.86 -26.54
CA VAL A 335 10.09 -6.30 -26.45
C VAL A 335 11.59 -6.51 -26.36
N ARG A 336 12.03 -7.28 -25.36
CA ARG A 336 13.44 -7.56 -25.08
C ARG A 336 13.71 -9.06 -25.21
N ASP A 337 14.96 -9.40 -25.55
CA ASP A 337 15.44 -10.78 -25.53
C ASP A 337 15.74 -11.26 -24.10
N SER A 338 16.20 -12.49 -23.95
CA SER A 338 16.57 -13.10 -22.67
C SER A 338 17.74 -12.42 -21.96
N GLU A 339 18.54 -11.65 -22.70
CA GLU A 339 19.67 -10.88 -22.17
C GLU A 339 19.29 -9.46 -21.80
N GLY A 340 18.02 -9.06 -22.06
CA GLY A 340 17.51 -7.73 -21.78
C GLY A 340 17.72 -6.70 -22.87
N ASN A 341 18.27 -7.07 -24.04
CA ASN A 341 18.47 -6.17 -25.16
C ASN A 341 17.16 -5.92 -25.92
N PHE A 342 17.04 -4.75 -26.51
CA PHE A 342 15.88 -4.38 -27.32
C PHE A 342 15.81 -5.26 -28.58
N LEU A 343 14.69 -5.96 -28.75
CA LEU A 343 14.42 -6.78 -29.92
C LEU A 343 13.53 -6.05 -30.94
N ARG A 344 12.38 -5.54 -30.51
CA ARG A 344 11.42 -4.82 -31.36
C ARG A 344 10.44 -3.98 -30.52
N LYS A 345 9.71 -3.08 -31.18
CA LYS A 345 8.54 -2.42 -30.59
C LYS A 345 7.43 -3.46 -30.32
N ALA A 346 6.62 -3.25 -29.29
CA ALA A 346 5.46 -4.08 -28.98
C ALA A 346 4.38 -3.98 -30.08
N ASP A 347 3.48 -4.94 -30.11
CA ASP A 347 2.44 -5.04 -31.14
C ASP A 347 1.45 -3.85 -31.08
N MET A 348 1.32 -3.18 -29.94
CA MET A 348 0.48 -1.99 -29.77
C MET A 348 0.81 -0.85 -30.77
N PHE A 349 2.03 -0.77 -31.25
CA PHE A 349 2.45 0.24 -32.23
C PHE A 349 1.86 0.03 -33.64
N SER A 350 1.39 -1.18 -33.95
CA SER A 350 0.98 -1.54 -35.32
C SER A 350 -0.28 -2.40 -35.41
N LYS A 351 -0.74 -2.96 -34.30
CA LYS A 351 -1.90 -3.86 -34.26
C LYS A 351 -2.85 -3.47 -33.15
N ARG A 352 -4.13 -3.79 -33.34
CA ARG A 352 -5.09 -3.76 -32.26
C ARG A 352 -4.78 -4.89 -31.27
N THR A 353 -4.48 -4.56 -30.04
CA THR A 353 -4.09 -5.49 -28.96
C THR A 353 -5.21 -5.81 -27.98
N ILE A 354 -6.21 -4.93 -27.89
CA ILE A 354 -7.38 -5.09 -27.03
C ILE A 354 -8.60 -5.22 -27.93
N ARG A 355 -9.32 -6.32 -27.75
CA ARG A 355 -10.62 -6.54 -28.41
C ARG A 355 -11.67 -6.53 -27.32
N GLN A 356 -12.83 -5.92 -27.62
CA GLN A 356 -13.98 -6.04 -26.73
C GLN A 356 -14.29 -7.51 -26.49
N LYS A 357 -14.61 -7.84 -25.24
CA LYS A 357 -15.21 -9.14 -24.93
C LYS A 357 -16.56 -9.16 -25.65
N ILE A 358 -16.68 -9.93 -26.72
CA ILE A 358 -17.97 -10.17 -27.35
C ILE A 358 -18.82 -10.85 -26.27
N SER A 359 -19.77 -10.12 -25.69
CA SER A 359 -20.77 -10.76 -24.85
C SER A 359 -21.60 -11.66 -25.75
N VAL A 360 -21.50 -12.96 -25.52
CA VAL A 360 -22.33 -13.96 -26.20
C VAL A 360 -23.76 -13.73 -25.69
N THR A 361 -24.64 -13.26 -26.56
CA THR A 361 -26.02 -12.96 -26.22
C THR A 361 -26.98 -14.13 -26.45
N SER A 362 -26.52 -15.18 -27.14
CA SER A 362 -27.28 -16.42 -27.32
C SER A 362 -26.35 -17.58 -27.63
N VAL A 363 -26.74 -18.77 -27.20
CA VAL A 363 -26.08 -20.05 -27.47
C VAL A 363 -27.12 -21.12 -27.81
N ASP A 364 -26.70 -22.14 -28.54
CA ASP A 364 -27.61 -23.19 -29.02
C ASP A 364 -27.80 -24.31 -28.00
N THR A 365 -26.84 -24.53 -27.12
CA THR A 365 -26.86 -25.67 -26.19
C THR A 365 -26.81 -25.27 -24.72
N ALA A 366 -27.44 -26.10 -23.86
CA ALA A 366 -27.39 -25.91 -22.42
C ALA A 366 -25.96 -26.04 -21.84
N SER A 367 -25.10 -26.83 -22.47
CA SER A 367 -23.69 -26.99 -22.07
C SER A 367 -22.89 -25.73 -22.32
N GLU A 368 -23.10 -25.05 -23.44
CA GLU A 368 -22.46 -23.75 -23.72
C GLU A 368 -22.95 -22.66 -22.76
N ALA A 369 -24.26 -22.62 -22.45
CA ALA A 369 -24.82 -21.70 -21.47
C ALA A 369 -24.25 -21.95 -20.07
N LEU A 370 -24.06 -23.21 -19.68
CA LEU A 370 -23.41 -23.56 -18.41
C LEU A 370 -21.96 -23.08 -18.38
N ALA A 371 -21.19 -23.32 -19.46
CA ALA A 371 -19.81 -22.85 -19.53
C ALA A 371 -19.69 -21.32 -19.40
N LEU A 372 -20.59 -20.57 -20.06
CA LEU A 372 -20.65 -19.12 -19.96
C LEU A 372 -21.10 -18.67 -18.56
N SER A 373 -22.08 -19.34 -17.97
CA SER A 373 -22.56 -19.04 -16.62
C SER A 373 -21.44 -19.19 -15.58
N LEU A 374 -20.66 -20.27 -15.67
CA LEU A 374 -19.51 -20.50 -14.81
C LEU A 374 -18.38 -19.49 -15.06
N ALA A 375 -18.12 -19.13 -16.31
CA ALA A 375 -17.07 -18.19 -16.68
C ALA A 375 -17.41 -16.74 -16.29
N GLU A 376 -18.68 -16.32 -16.40
CA GLU A 376 -19.08 -14.92 -16.19
C GLU A 376 -19.71 -14.62 -14.84
N LYS A 377 -20.42 -15.60 -14.26
CA LYS A 377 -21.11 -15.46 -12.98
C LYS A 377 -20.47 -16.25 -11.84
N ALA A 378 -19.47 -17.10 -12.16
CA ALA A 378 -18.79 -18.03 -11.23
C ALA A 378 -19.77 -18.96 -10.48
N LYS A 379 -20.94 -19.22 -11.04
CA LYS A 379 -21.98 -20.11 -10.51
C LYS A 379 -22.89 -20.62 -11.62
N VAL A 380 -23.66 -21.64 -11.34
CA VAL A 380 -24.79 -22.03 -12.20
C VAL A 380 -25.91 -21.03 -12.00
N ASP A 381 -26.11 -20.11 -12.96
CA ASP A 381 -27.14 -19.08 -12.90
C ASP A 381 -28.24 -19.45 -13.92
N MET A 382 -29.27 -20.12 -13.42
CA MET A 382 -30.34 -20.66 -14.27
C MET A 382 -31.08 -19.56 -15.06
N PRO A 383 -31.46 -18.42 -14.47
CA PRO A 383 -32.07 -17.32 -15.23
C PRO A 383 -31.20 -16.84 -16.40
N TYR A 384 -29.91 -16.73 -16.18
CA TYR A 384 -28.95 -16.34 -17.23
C TYR A 384 -28.83 -17.40 -18.34
N MET A 385 -28.83 -18.68 -17.97
CA MET A 385 -28.80 -19.79 -18.93
C MET A 385 -30.08 -19.86 -19.78
N VAL A 386 -31.25 -19.59 -19.18
CA VAL A 386 -32.54 -19.47 -19.87
C VAL A 386 -32.51 -18.30 -20.88
N GLU A 387 -31.99 -17.15 -20.47
CA GLU A 387 -31.83 -15.98 -21.35
C GLU A 387 -30.96 -16.29 -22.58
N LEU A 388 -29.82 -16.95 -22.35
CA LEU A 388 -28.86 -17.31 -23.40
C LEU A 388 -29.41 -18.35 -24.39
N THR A 389 -30.05 -19.41 -23.87
CA THR A 389 -30.52 -20.55 -24.69
C THR A 389 -31.92 -20.37 -25.25
N ARG A 390 -32.73 -19.48 -24.64
CA ARG A 390 -34.17 -19.35 -24.85
C ARG A 390 -34.94 -20.66 -24.61
N LYS A 391 -34.37 -21.64 -23.90
CA LYS A 391 -34.97 -22.85 -23.45
C LYS A 391 -35.60 -22.67 -22.09
N SER A 392 -36.58 -23.48 -21.75
CA SER A 392 -37.15 -23.53 -20.40
C SER A 392 -36.13 -24.10 -19.40
N GLU A 393 -36.32 -23.79 -18.13
CA GLU A 393 -35.48 -24.34 -17.06
C GLU A 393 -35.52 -25.85 -17.02
N GLU A 394 -36.71 -26.46 -17.27
CA GLU A 394 -36.91 -27.90 -17.32
C GLU A 394 -36.09 -28.55 -18.46
N GLU A 395 -36.06 -27.93 -19.63
CA GLU A 395 -35.26 -28.41 -20.78
C GLU A 395 -33.77 -28.34 -20.49
N ILE A 396 -33.32 -27.25 -19.86
CA ILE A 396 -31.89 -27.07 -19.47
C ILE A 396 -31.51 -28.14 -18.43
N LEU A 397 -32.33 -28.38 -17.42
CA LEU A 397 -32.08 -29.39 -16.40
C LEU A 397 -32.05 -30.80 -17.02
N SER A 398 -32.94 -31.09 -17.97
CA SER A 398 -32.95 -32.34 -18.70
C SER A 398 -31.70 -32.56 -19.53
N ASP A 399 -31.28 -31.52 -20.28
CA ASP A 399 -30.07 -31.54 -21.12
C ASP A 399 -28.77 -31.70 -20.30
N LEU A 400 -28.77 -31.21 -19.05
CA LEU A 400 -27.60 -31.23 -18.18
C LEU A 400 -27.70 -32.30 -17.07
N THR A 401 -28.55 -33.29 -17.25
CA THR A 401 -28.69 -34.42 -16.32
C THR A 401 -27.34 -35.11 -16.10
N GLY A 402 -26.92 -35.23 -14.83
CA GLY A 402 -25.62 -35.80 -14.46
C GLY A 402 -24.43 -34.85 -14.55
N VAL A 403 -24.64 -33.59 -14.99
CA VAL A 403 -23.63 -32.53 -15.03
C VAL A 403 -23.83 -31.51 -13.91
N ILE A 404 -25.08 -31.12 -13.67
CA ILE A 404 -25.48 -30.25 -12.56
C ILE A 404 -26.40 -30.98 -11.62
N PHE A 405 -26.37 -30.59 -10.33
CA PHE A 405 -27.18 -31.21 -9.28
C PHE A 405 -27.87 -30.11 -8.48
N LEU A 406 -29.17 -30.37 -8.10
CA LEU A 406 -29.89 -29.49 -7.17
C LEU A 406 -29.37 -29.75 -5.76
N ASN A 407 -29.04 -28.66 -5.07
CA ASN A 407 -28.67 -28.68 -3.64
C ASN A 407 -29.92 -28.57 -2.78
#